data_f7788effa6bbc34c54dd27dd41483a86
#
_entry.id   f7788effa6bbc34c54dd27dd41483a86
#
_cell.length_a   1.000
_cell.length_b   1.000
_cell.length_c   1.000
_cell.angle_alpha   90.00
_cell.angle_beta   90.00
_cell.angle_gamma   90.00
#
_symmetry.space_group_name_H-M   'P 1'
#
loop_
_entity.id
_entity.type
_entity.pdbx_description
1 polymer ?
#
loop_
_entity_poly.entity_id
_entity_poly.type
_entity_poly.pdbx_seq_one_letter_code
_entity_poly.pdbx_strand_id
1 'polypeptide(L)'
;MFPSGFALCAIAPALVLLLRLIQGLALGGEYGGAATYVAEHAPAHKRGFYTSWIQTTATLGLFVALGVIMTVKLNMSDESFTAEWGGWRYPFWISILLVIVSIYIRMKMNESPLFAKLKHEGKTSVNPLKESFAHKGNFKMVLLALFGAVMGQGVVWYTGQFYA
;
A
#
# COMPACT_ATOMS: atom_id res chain seq x y z
N MET A 1 17.40 -20.73 -32.73
CA MET A 1 16.05 -20.25 -33.02
C MET A 1 15.21 -20.56 -31.75
N PHE A 2 15.17 -19.64 -30.78
CA PHE A 2 14.40 -19.84 -29.57
C PHE A 2 12.92 -19.73 -29.91
N PRO A 3 12.06 -20.66 -29.45
CA PRO A 3 10.65 -20.57 -29.73
C PRO A 3 10.09 -19.31 -29.05
N SER A 4 9.49 -18.46 -29.86
CA SER A 4 8.89 -17.17 -29.43
C SER A 4 7.87 -17.31 -28.28
N GLY A 5 7.33 -18.50 -28.06
CA GLY A 5 6.44 -18.80 -26.95
C GLY A 5 7.11 -18.80 -25.56
N PHE A 6 8.37 -19.22 -25.47
CA PHE A 6 9.07 -19.30 -24.16
C PHE A 6 9.43 -17.90 -23.61
N ALA A 7 9.80 -16.98 -24.49
CA ALA A 7 10.10 -15.60 -24.13
C ALA A 7 8.82 -14.88 -23.61
N LEU A 8 7.68 -15.07 -24.27
CA LEU A 8 6.39 -14.52 -23.83
C LEU A 8 5.93 -15.12 -22.47
N CYS A 9 6.15 -16.43 -22.25
CA CYS A 9 5.85 -17.08 -20.97
C CYS A 9 6.73 -16.58 -19.81
N ALA A 10 7.94 -16.12 -20.06
CA ALA A 10 8.83 -15.57 -19.03
C ALA A 10 8.60 -14.07 -18.77
N ILE A 11 8.23 -13.32 -19.80
CA ILE A 11 8.02 -11.86 -19.70
C ILE A 11 6.80 -11.53 -18.82
N ALA A 12 5.69 -12.26 -18.95
CA ALA A 12 4.48 -11.99 -18.18
C ALA A 12 4.71 -12.12 -16.65
N PRO A 13 5.30 -13.23 -16.12
CA PRO A 13 5.64 -13.30 -14.70
C PRO A 13 6.65 -12.23 -14.26
N ALA A 14 7.64 -11.91 -15.09
CA ALA A 14 8.62 -10.88 -14.77
C ALA A 14 7.99 -9.49 -14.65
N LEU A 15 7.05 -9.15 -15.54
CA LEU A 15 6.27 -7.91 -15.47
C LEU A 15 5.40 -7.86 -14.21
N VAL A 16 4.72 -8.97 -13.87
CA VAL A 16 3.92 -9.04 -12.65
C VAL A 16 4.79 -8.84 -11.42
N LEU A 17 5.96 -9.47 -11.38
CA LEU A 17 6.91 -9.30 -10.27
C LEU A 17 7.37 -7.85 -10.15
N LEU A 18 7.75 -7.22 -11.26
CA LEU A 18 8.15 -5.82 -11.31
C LEU A 18 7.03 -4.89 -10.81
N LEU A 19 5.80 -5.10 -11.28
CA LEU A 19 4.65 -4.33 -10.83
C LEU A 19 4.38 -4.52 -9.35
N ARG A 20 4.57 -5.73 -8.81
CA ARG A 20 4.46 -6.01 -7.37
C ARG A 20 5.54 -5.32 -6.54
N LEU A 21 6.76 -5.23 -7.04
CA LEU A 21 7.82 -4.47 -6.38
C LEU A 21 7.50 -2.98 -6.33
N ILE A 22 7.04 -2.41 -7.45
CA ILE A 22 6.60 -1.01 -7.52
C ILE A 22 5.40 -0.76 -6.59
N GLN A 23 4.44 -1.66 -6.55
CA GLN A 23 3.30 -1.60 -5.65
C GLN A 23 3.74 -1.62 -4.18
N GLY A 24 4.69 -2.49 -3.81
CA GLY A 24 5.22 -2.55 -2.45
C GLY A 24 5.93 -1.25 -2.04
N LEU A 25 6.70 -0.65 -2.95
CA LEU A 25 7.35 0.65 -2.72
C LEU A 25 6.32 1.77 -2.51
N ALA A 26 5.28 1.82 -3.34
CA ALA A 26 4.20 2.80 -3.22
C ALA A 26 3.42 2.65 -1.90
N LEU A 27 3.07 1.41 -1.52
CA LEU A 27 2.39 1.08 -0.26
C LEU A 27 3.21 1.50 0.97
N GLY A 28 4.52 1.28 0.95
CA GLY A 28 5.41 1.66 2.06
C GLY A 28 5.38 3.17 2.32
N GLY A 29 5.44 3.97 1.26
CA GLY A 29 5.36 5.43 1.36
C GLY A 29 3.97 5.92 1.78
N GLU A 30 2.92 5.33 1.24
CA GLU A 30 1.54 5.72 1.50
C GLU A 30 1.11 5.41 2.93
N TYR A 31 1.39 4.20 3.42
CA TYR A 31 1.02 3.77 4.77
C TYR A 31 1.73 4.61 5.84
N GLY A 32 3.05 4.80 5.69
CA GLY A 32 3.84 5.63 6.60
C GLY A 32 3.38 7.09 6.61
N GLY A 33 3.12 7.65 5.43
CA GLY A 33 2.60 9.01 5.27
C GLY A 33 1.22 9.19 5.89
N ALA A 34 0.30 8.25 5.69
CA ALA A 34 -1.03 8.28 6.29
C ALA A 34 -0.97 8.19 7.82
N ALA A 35 -0.13 7.30 8.36
CA ALA A 35 0.03 7.14 9.81
C ALA A 35 0.58 8.42 10.45
N THR A 36 1.59 9.03 9.85
CA THR A 36 2.17 10.30 10.31
C THR A 36 1.14 11.43 10.22
N TYR A 37 0.45 11.56 9.09
CA TYR A 37 -0.57 12.58 8.88
C TYR A 37 -1.68 12.51 9.94
N VAL A 38 -2.23 11.32 10.18
CA VAL A 38 -3.26 11.12 11.21
C VAL A 38 -2.72 11.40 12.61
N ALA A 39 -1.50 10.95 12.92
CA ALA A 39 -0.88 11.18 14.23
C ALA A 39 -0.63 12.68 14.52
N GLU A 40 -0.31 13.47 13.50
CA GLU A 40 -0.05 14.92 13.61
C GLU A 40 -1.33 15.73 13.75
N HIS A 41 -2.44 15.28 13.14
CA HIS A 41 -3.74 15.95 13.26
C HIS A 41 -4.56 15.48 14.48
N ALA A 42 -4.23 14.33 15.05
CA ALA A 42 -4.97 13.78 16.18
C ALA A 42 -4.58 14.47 17.50
N PRO A 43 -5.55 14.70 18.42
CA PRO A 43 -5.27 15.17 19.77
C PRO A 43 -4.28 14.24 20.49
N ALA A 44 -3.35 14.80 21.28
CA ALA A 44 -2.25 14.05 21.89
C ALA A 44 -2.72 12.83 22.72
N HIS A 45 -3.83 12.97 23.42
CA HIS A 45 -4.39 11.91 24.28
C HIS A 45 -5.20 10.84 23.51
N LYS A 46 -5.49 11.04 22.22
CA LYS A 46 -6.27 10.11 21.38
C LYS A 46 -5.54 9.63 20.12
N ARG A 47 -4.25 9.90 20.01
CA ARG A 47 -3.46 9.52 18.83
C ARG A 47 -3.57 8.04 18.50
N GLY A 48 -3.44 7.17 19.50
CA GLY A 48 -3.55 5.72 19.31
C GLY A 48 -4.92 5.29 18.78
N PHE A 49 -6.00 5.91 19.23
CA PHE A 49 -7.35 5.64 18.74
C PHE A 49 -7.50 6.03 17.26
N TYR A 50 -7.04 7.22 16.86
CA TYR A 50 -7.16 7.65 15.47
C TYR A 50 -6.26 6.86 14.53
N THR A 51 -5.04 6.51 14.94
CA THR A 51 -4.12 5.71 14.11
C THR A 51 -4.57 4.25 13.99
N SER A 52 -5.30 3.69 14.95
CA SER A 52 -5.84 2.32 14.85
C SER A 52 -6.86 2.15 13.72
N TRP A 53 -7.56 3.21 13.33
CA TRP A 53 -8.48 3.19 12.19
C TRP A 53 -7.80 2.87 10.87
N ILE A 54 -6.51 3.21 10.72
CA ILE A 54 -5.74 2.90 9.51
C ILE A 54 -5.70 1.38 9.27
N GLN A 55 -5.48 0.59 10.33
CA GLN A 55 -5.49 -0.86 10.22
C GLN A 55 -6.91 -1.42 9.97
N THR A 56 -7.91 -0.82 10.57
CA THR A 56 -9.32 -1.20 10.34
C THR A 56 -9.73 -0.97 8.90
N THR A 57 -9.32 0.14 8.27
CA THR A 57 -9.64 0.42 6.86
C THR A 57 -9.02 -0.58 5.92
N ALA A 58 -7.82 -1.10 6.20
CA ALA A 58 -7.18 -2.15 5.39
C ALA A 58 -8.03 -3.44 5.39
N THR A 59 -8.52 -3.86 6.56
CA THR A 59 -9.41 -5.03 6.70
C THR A 59 -10.75 -4.80 6.01
N LEU A 60 -11.37 -3.63 6.20
CA LEU A 60 -12.61 -3.26 5.51
C LEU A 60 -12.43 -3.27 3.99
N GLY A 61 -11.31 -2.78 3.47
CA GLY A 61 -10.98 -2.82 2.06
C GLY A 61 -10.96 -4.24 1.49
N LEU A 62 -10.42 -5.20 2.25
CA LEU A 62 -10.44 -6.61 1.88
C LEU A 62 -11.88 -7.15 1.77
N PHE A 63 -12.73 -6.88 2.76
CA PHE A 63 -14.13 -7.30 2.71
C PHE A 63 -14.90 -6.68 1.55
N VAL A 64 -14.68 -5.40 1.28
CA VAL A 64 -15.30 -4.72 0.11
C VAL A 64 -14.84 -5.36 -1.18
N ALA A 65 -13.54 -5.64 -1.33
CA ALA A 65 -13.00 -6.30 -2.53
C ALA A 65 -13.61 -7.70 -2.74
N LEU A 66 -13.67 -8.51 -1.67
CA LEU A 66 -14.31 -9.82 -1.70
C LEU A 66 -15.81 -9.72 -2.05
N GLY A 67 -16.53 -8.76 -1.46
CA GLY A 67 -17.93 -8.50 -1.76
C GLY A 67 -18.16 -8.14 -3.22
N VAL A 68 -17.33 -7.31 -3.81
CA VAL A 68 -17.38 -6.96 -5.23
C VAL A 68 -17.16 -8.19 -6.10
N ILE A 69 -16.09 -8.96 -5.84
CA ILE A 69 -15.78 -10.18 -6.61
C ILE A 69 -16.93 -11.19 -6.50
N MET A 70 -17.44 -11.39 -5.29
CA MET A 70 -18.53 -12.32 -5.03
C MET A 70 -19.82 -11.91 -5.75
N THR A 71 -20.16 -10.62 -5.74
CA THR A 71 -21.32 -10.08 -6.45
C THR A 71 -21.19 -10.30 -7.94
N VAL A 72 -20.04 -10.03 -8.55
CA VAL A 72 -19.79 -10.28 -9.97
C VAL A 72 -19.91 -11.77 -10.28
N LYS A 73 -19.30 -12.63 -9.46
CA LYS A 73 -19.30 -14.08 -9.66
C LYS A 73 -20.70 -14.70 -9.53
N LEU A 74 -21.53 -14.23 -8.61
CA LEU A 74 -22.91 -14.71 -8.43
C LEU A 74 -23.84 -14.31 -9.57
N ASN A 75 -23.55 -13.24 -10.28
CA ASN A 75 -24.37 -12.75 -11.41
C ASN A 75 -23.88 -13.24 -12.77
N MET A 76 -22.82 -14.03 -12.83
CA MET A 76 -22.24 -14.54 -14.08
C MET A 76 -21.97 -16.05 -13.97
N SER A 77 -22.07 -16.77 -15.10
CA SER A 77 -21.61 -18.16 -15.15
C SER A 77 -20.08 -18.23 -15.03
N ASP A 78 -19.54 -19.36 -14.53
CA ASP A 78 -18.11 -19.55 -14.39
C ASP A 78 -17.35 -19.42 -15.71
N GLU A 79 -17.95 -19.85 -16.82
CA GLU A 79 -17.41 -19.69 -18.17
C GLU A 79 -17.32 -18.22 -18.58
N SER A 80 -18.37 -17.44 -18.32
CA SER A 80 -18.39 -16.00 -18.60
C SER A 80 -17.46 -15.21 -17.71
N PHE A 81 -17.23 -15.65 -16.46
CA PHE A 81 -16.33 -15.01 -15.54
C PHE A 81 -14.86 -15.20 -15.96
N THR A 82 -14.49 -16.41 -16.41
CA THR A 82 -13.11 -16.77 -16.78
C THR A 82 -12.77 -16.50 -18.25
N ALA A 83 -13.74 -16.11 -19.07
CA ALA A 83 -13.54 -15.78 -20.48
C ALA A 83 -12.44 -14.71 -20.65
N GLU A 84 -11.82 -14.66 -21.83
CA GLU A 84 -10.73 -13.70 -22.14
C GLU A 84 -11.12 -12.23 -21.88
N TRP A 85 -12.36 -11.87 -22.16
CA TRP A 85 -12.99 -10.58 -21.81
C TRP A 85 -14.02 -10.72 -20.68
N GLY A 86 -13.77 -11.62 -19.74
CA GLY A 86 -14.72 -12.04 -18.74
C GLY A 86 -14.86 -11.11 -17.53
N GLY A 87 -15.80 -11.51 -16.66
CA GLY A 87 -16.23 -10.76 -15.48
C GLY A 87 -15.15 -10.47 -14.45
N TRP A 88 -14.03 -11.20 -14.46
CA TRP A 88 -12.88 -10.95 -13.59
C TRP A 88 -12.26 -9.56 -13.78
N ARG A 89 -12.56 -8.88 -14.88
CA ARG A 89 -12.08 -7.50 -15.14
C ARG A 89 -12.92 -6.42 -14.46
N TYR A 90 -14.19 -6.68 -14.13
CA TYR A 90 -15.06 -5.67 -13.51
C TYR A 90 -14.51 -5.11 -12.19
N PRO A 91 -13.95 -5.90 -11.26
CA PRO A 91 -13.32 -5.37 -10.07
C PRO A 91 -12.18 -4.37 -10.36
N PHE A 92 -11.43 -4.57 -11.46
CA PHE A 92 -10.38 -3.64 -11.87
C PHE A 92 -10.95 -2.32 -12.41
N TRP A 93 -12.10 -2.35 -13.11
CA TRP A 93 -12.76 -1.12 -13.55
C TRP A 93 -13.27 -0.29 -12.36
N ILE A 94 -13.78 -0.94 -11.33
CA ILE A 94 -14.19 -0.27 -10.09
C ILE A 94 -12.98 0.37 -9.40
N SER A 95 -11.81 -0.23 -9.46
CA SER A 95 -10.59 0.34 -8.88
C SER A 95 -10.18 1.66 -9.54
N ILE A 96 -10.50 1.89 -10.81
CA ILE A 96 -10.27 3.18 -11.47
C ILE A 96 -11.06 4.29 -10.79
N LEU A 97 -12.33 4.03 -10.44
CA LEU A 97 -13.14 4.98 -9.68
C LEU A 97 -12.50 5.33 -8.33
N LEU A 98 -11.98 4.32 -7.62
CA LEU A 98 -11.30 4.52 -6.34
C LEU A 98 -10.03 5.35 -6.49
N VAL A 99 -9.28 5.18 -7.60
CA VAL A 99 -8.11 6.01 -7.92
C VAL A 99 -8.52 7.48 -8.10
N ILE A 100 -9.58 7.75 -8.83
CA ILE A 100 -10.10 9.12 -9.03
C ILE A 100 -10.46 9.76 -7.67
N VAL A 101 -11.18 9.02 -6.82
CA VAL A 101 -11.52 9.48 -5.47
C VAL A 101 -10.27 9.73 -4.63
N SER A 102 -9.28 8.85 -4.70
CA SER A 102 -8.00 9.01 -3.99
C SER A 102 -7.26 10.28 -4.41
N ILE A 103 -7.18 10.54 -5.72
CA ILE A 103 -6.57 11.76 -6.27
C ILE A 103 -7.33 12.99 -5.77
N TYR A 104 -8.66 12.96 -5.83
CA TYR A 104 -9.49 14.08 -5.36
C TYR A 104 -9.25 14.39 -3.87
N ILE A 105 -9.21 13.37 -3.02
CA ILE A 105 -8.93 13.52 -1.59
C ILE A 105 -7.54 14.13 -1.39
N ARG A 106 -6.52 13.62 -2.07
CA ARG A 106 -5.14 14.14 -1.97
C ARG A 106 -5.02 15.60 -2.38
N MET A 107 -5.76 16.02 -3.39
CA MET A 107 -5.79 17.43 -3.82
C MET A 107 -6.46 18.36 -2.81
N LYS A 108 -7.33 17.82 -1.95
CA LYS A 108 -8.04 18.58 -0.90
C LYS A 108 -7.35 18.54 0.46
N MET A 109 -6.39 17.65 0.65
CA MET A 109 -5.63 17.55 1.90
C MET A 109 -4.69 18.75 2.05
N ASN A 110 -4.72 19.38 3.21
CA ASN A 110 -3.79 20.43 3.58
C ASN A 110 -2.50 19.84 4.18
N GLU A 111 -1.40 20.59 4.10
CA GLU A 111 -0.16 20.21 4.81
C GLU A 111 -0.41 20.07 6.31
N SER A 112 0.31 19.16 6.97
CA SER A 112 0.17 18.98 8.41
C SER A 112 0.60 20.23 9.17
N PRO A 113 -0.06 20.58 10.29
CA PRO A 113 0.30 21.75 11.09
C PRO A 113 1.76 21.74 11.57
N LEU A 114 2.27 20.54 11.88
CA LEU A 114 3.65 20.35 12.31
C LEU A 114 4.64 20.60 11.17
N PHE A 115 4.35 20.08 9.99
CA PHE A 115 5.20 20.29 8.81
C PHE A 115 5.20 21.75 8.37
N ALA A 116 4.04 22.40 8.38
CA ALA A 116 3.93 23.83 8.08
C ALA A 116 4.78 24.67 9.05
N LYS A 117 4.79 24.32 10.34
CA LYS A 117 5.61 24.99 11.37
C LYS A 117 7.10 24.77 11.11
N LEU A 118 7.53 23.54 10.83
CA LEU A 118 8.93 23.23 10.51
C LEU A 118 9.42 23.94 9.26
N LYS A 119 8.55 24.06 8.26
CA LYS A 119 8.83 24.80 7.03
C LYS A 119 9.01 26.30 7.29
N HIS A 120 8.18 26.89 8.15
CA HIS A 120 8.32 28.27 8.59
C HIS A 120 9.62 28.52 9.39
N GLU A 121 10.04 27.55 10.18
CA GLU A 121 11.28 27.63 10.98
C GLU A 121 12.55 27.30 10.15
N GLY A 122 12.41 26.97 8.87
CA GLY A 122 13.52 26.60 7.98
C GLY A 122 14.21 25.27 8.38
N LYS A 123 13.57 24.44 9.20
CA LYS A 123 14.10 23.17 9.71
C LYS A 123 13.72 21.96 8.86
N THR A 124 13.29 22.17 7.63
CA THR A 124 12.99 21.07 6.73
C THR A 124 14.27 20.46 6.17
N SER A 125 14.35 19.14 6.14
CA SER A 125 15.48 18.43 5.53
C SER A 125 15.56 18.68 4.03
N VAL A 126 16.73 19.06 3.54
CA VAL A 126 16.98 19.26 2.11
C VAL A 126 17.09 17.93 1.36
N ASN A 127 17.55 16.87 2.03
CA ASN A 127 17.68 15.54 1.47
C ASN A 127 17.34 14.45 2.50
N PRO A 128 16.03 14.15 2.68
CA PRO A 128 15.57 13.22 3.71
C PRO A 128 16.15 11.81 3.60
N LEU A 129 16.37 11.31 2.39
CA LEU A 129 16.97 9.99 2.17
C LEU A 129 18.42 9.95 2.67
N LYS A 130 19.24 10.94 2.30
CA LYS A 130 20.61 11.02 2.76
C LYS A 130 20.68 11.15 4.28
N GLU A 131 19.82 11.92 4.87
CA GLU A 131 19.77 12.11 6.33
C GLU A 131 19.36 10.85 7.07
N SER A 132 18.38 10.09 6.51
CA SER A 132 17.93 8.82 7.08
C SER A 132 19.01 7.73 7.03
N PHE A 133 19.79 7.65 5.96
CA PHE A 133 20.76 6.56 5.76
C PHE A 133 22.21 6.93 6.11
N ALA A 134 22.60 8.20 5.99
CA ALA A 134 23.98 8.61 6.26
C ALA A 134 24.25 8.85 7.75
N HIS A 135 23.23 9.15 8.53
CA HIS A 135 23.41 9.39 9.97
C HIS A 135 23.36 8.06 10.74
N LYS A 136 24.45 7.71 11.45
CA LYS A 136 24.57 6.40 12.14
C LYS A 136 23.40 6.08 13.08
N GLY A 137 22.87 7.10 13.80
CA GLY A 137 21.71 6.94 14.68
C GLY A 137 20.42 6.59 13.92
N ASN A 138 20.15 7.32 12.85
CA ASN A 138 18.97 7.11 12.01
C ASN A 138 19.06 5.77 11.27
N PHE A 139 20.24 5.45 10.73
CA PHE A 139 20.48 4.17 10.04
C PHE A 139 20.25 2.97 10.98
N LYS A 140 20.73 3.04 12.23
CA LYS A 140 20.45 2.00 13.24
C LYS A 140 18.95 1.83 13.49
N MET A 141 18.20 2.93 13.59
CA MET A 141 16.73 2.89 13.76
C MET A 141 16.04 2.28 12.55
N VAL A 142 16.47 2.64 11.32
CA VAL A 142 15.96 2.06 10.07
C VAL A 142 16.21 0.54 10.05
N LEU A 143 17.43 0.09 10.40
CA LEU A 143 17.74 -1.34 10.47
C LEU A 143 16.93 -2.08 11.53
N LEU A 144 16.78 -1.50 12.72
CA LEU A 144 15.95 -2.09 13.77
C LEU A 144 14.48 -2.20 13.36
N ALA A 145 13.93 -1.18 12.71
CA ALA A 145 12.57 -1.21 12.18
C ALA A 145 12.42 -2.26 11.08
N LEU A 146 13.38 -2.31 10.13
CA LEU A 146 13.34 -3.25 9.01
C LEU A 146 13.47 -4.71 9.47
N PHE A 147 14.47 -5.02 10.28
CA PHE A 147 14.73 -6.41 10.70
C PHE A 147 13.93 -6.82 11.94
N GLY A 148 13.62 -5.92 12.84
CA GLY A 148 12.83 -6.24 14.04
C GLY A 148 11.33 -6.29 13.76
N ALA A 149 10.75 -5.20 13.28
CA ALA A 149 9.30 -5.11 13.09
C ALA A 149 8.83 -5.80 11.81
N VAL A 150 9.48 -5.52 10.65
CA VAL A 150 9.02 -5.99 9.34
C VAL A 150 9.25 -7.49 9.16
N MET A 151 10.42 -8.02 9.55
CA MET A 151 10.66 -9.46 9.47
C MET A 151 9.80 -10.25 10.45
N GLY A 152 9.61 -9.74 11.67
CA GLY A 152 8.71 -10.38 12.65
C GLY A 152 7.28 -10.45 12.13
N GLN A 153 6.77 -9.36 11.59
CA GLN A 153 5.45 -9.30 10.96
C GLN A 153 5.34 -10.25 9.76
N GLY A 154 6.35 -10.28 8.89
CA GLY A 154 6.39 -11.16 7.72
C GLY A 154 6.35 -12.63 8.09
N VAL A 155 7.10 -13.06 9.10
CA VAL A 155 7.10 -14.45 9.58
C VAL A 155 5.73 -14.83 10.13
N VAL A 156 5.09 -13.97 10.93
CA VAL A 156 3.76 -14.24 11.50
C VAL A 156 2.70 -14.38 10.40
N TRP A 157 2.73 -13.51 9.40
CA TRP A 157 1.81 -13.58 8.26
C TRP A 157 2.02 -14.84 7.42
N TYR A 158 3.26 -15.19 7.12
CA TYR A 158 3.57 -16.36 6.29
C TYR A 158 3.20 -17.65 7.00
N THR A 159 3.56 -17.80 8.28
CA THR A 159 3.20 -18.99 9.07
C THR A 159 1.69 -19.09 9.27
N GLY A 160 0.99 -17.97 9.52
CA GLY A 160 -0.47 -17.97 9.65
C GLY A 160 -1.19 -18.43 8.39
N GLN A 161 -0.69 -18.09 7.20
CA GLN A 161 -1.28 -18.53 5.92
C GLN A 161 -0.98 -19.99 5.55
N PHE A 162 0.12 -20.54 6.03
CA PHE A 162 0.47 -21.96 5.77
C PHE A 162 -0.22 -22.95 6.72
N TYR A 163 -0.67 -22.49 7.89
CA TYR A 163 -1.31 -23.34 8.89
C TYR A 163 -2.83 -23.12 9.02
N ALA A 164 -3.41 -22.18 8.25
CA ALA A 164 -4.85 -21.96 8.15
C ALA A 164 -5.45 -22.73 6.97
#